data_0aceb4618233dd59e2c6be397f9dc7d4
#
_entry.id   0aceb4618233dd59e2c6be397f9dc7d4
#
_cell.length_a   1.000
_cell.length_b   1.000
_cell.length_c   1.000
_cell.angle_alpha   90.00
_cell.angle_beta   90.00
_cell.angle_gamma   90.00
#
_symmetry.space_group_name_H-M   'P 1'
#
loop_
_entity.id
_entity.type
_entity.pdbx_description
1 polymer ?
#
loop_
_entity_poly.entity_id
_entity_poly.type
_entity_poly.pdbx_seq_one_letter_code
_entity_poly.pdbx_strand_id
1 'polypeptide(L)' 'MEYDRDKVDEMVLALLWLTPSGDGRAWKGHDWEAMERLHARGYISDPKSKAKSVVLTEEGERLSRELFARHFGRKG' A
#
# COMPACT_ATOMS: atom_id res chain seq x y z
N MET A 1 3.67 -15.14 -17.39
CA MET A 1 4.77 -14.15 -17.33
C MET A 1 5.33 -14.10 -15.91
N GLU A 2 6.63 -14.12 -15.81
CA GLU A 2 7.28 -13.95 -14.52
C GLU A 2 7.49 -12.46 -14.25
N TYR A 3 7.34 -12.06 -13.00
CA TYR A 3 7.54 -10.67 -12.60
C TYR A 3 8.02 -10.62 -11.14
N ASP A 4 8.56 -9.46 -10.78
CA ASP A 4 9.09 -9.22 -9.45
C ASP A 4 7.95 -8.85 -8.50
N ARG A 5 7.58 -9.79 -7.63
CA ARG A 5 6.49 -9.58 -6.67
C ARG A 5 6.83 -8.52 -5.63
N ASP A 6 8.08 -8.43 -5.24
CA ASP A 6 8.49 -7.40 -4.29
C ASP A 6 8.31 -6.01 -4.88
N LYS A 7 8.61 -5.87 -6.18
CA LYS A 7 8.42 -4.60 -6.87
C LYS A 7 6.94 -4.25 -6.99
N VAL A 8 6.11 -5.26 -7.27
CA VAL A 8 4.66 -5.04 -7.30
C VAL A 8 4.17 -4.56 -5.94
N ASP A 9 4.62 -5.19 -4.87
CA ASP A 9 4.22 -4.81 -3.52
C ASP A 9 4.64 -3.39 -3.19
N GLU A 10 5.85 -3.00 -3.58
CA GLU A 10 6.32 -1.62 -3.39
C GLU A 10 5.41 -0.63 -4.09
N MET A 11 5.05 -0.92 -5.32
CA MET A 11 4.20 -0.02 -6.10
C MET A 11 2.79 0.05 -5.55
N VAL A 12 2.23 -1.08 -5.12
CA VAL A 12 0.91 -1.08 -4.51
C VAL A 12 0.93 -0.26 -3.21
N LEU A 13 1.93 -0.47 -2.37
CA LEU A 13 2.05 0.29 -1.13
C LEU A 13 2.20 1.79 -1.41
N ALA A 14 3.02 2.14 -2.40
CA ALA A 14 3.19 3.55 -2.78
C ALA A 14 1.87 4.16 -3.24
N LEU A 15 1.10 3.44 -4.04
CA LEU A 15 -0.17 3.95 -4.57
C LEU A 15 -1.25 4.09 -3.49
N LEU A 16 -1.15 3.33 -2.42
CA LEU A 16 -2.08 3.49 -1.29
C LEU A 16 -1.97 4.88 -0.67
N TRP A 17 -0.86 5.56 -0.85
CA TRP A 17 -0.68 6.93 -0.40
C TRP A 17 -1.66 7.90 -1.06
N LEU A 18 -2.06 7.61 -2.31
CA LEU A 18 -2.98 8.48 -3.05
C LEU A 18 -4.44 8.37 -2.63
N THR A 19 -4.78 7.31 -1.92
CA THR A 19 -6.18 7.04 -1.61
C THR A 19 -6.49 7.09 -0.12
N PRO A 20 -5.76 7.86 0.70
CA PRO A 20 -6.08 7.95 2.11
C PRO A 20 -7.35 8.78 2.30
N SER A 21 -8.26 8.29 3.10
CA SER A 21 -9.22 9.17 3.74
C SER A 21 -8.50 9.74 4.97
N GLY A 22 -8.81 10.91 5.39
CA GLY A 22 -8.06 11.62 6.43
C GLY A 22 -7.78 10.87 7.74
N ASP A 23 -8.20 9.62 7.85
CA ASP A 23 -8.01 8.77 9.04
C ASP A 23 -7.02 7.62 8.80
N GLY A 24 -6.19 7.69 7.75
CA GLY A 24 -5.19 6.67 7.45
C GLY A 24 -5.73 5.47 6.71
N ARG A 25 -6.98 5.52 6.25
CA ARG A 25 -7.55 4.43 5.47
C ARG A 25 -7.21 4.58 4.00
N ALA A 26 -7.14 3.47 3.30
CA ALA A 26 -6.84 3.44 1.88
C ALA A 26 -7.72 2.42 1.18
N TRP A 27 -8.05 2.71 -0.09
CA TRP A 27 -8.82 1.80 -0.92
C TRP A 27 -8.07 0.49 -1.14
N LYS A 28 -8.74 -0.65 -0.97
CA LYS A 28 -8.08 -1.95 -1.08
C LYS A 28 -8.33 -2.67 -2.42
N GLY A 29 -8.69 -1.92 -3.46
CA GLY A 29 -8.99 -2.48 -4.78
C GLY A 29 -7.77 -2.76 -5.64
N HIS A 30 -6.69 -3.21 -5.03
CA HIS A 30 -5.47 -3.61 -5.74
C HIS A 30 -5.38 -5.13 -5.82
N ASP A 31 -4.27 -5.61 -6.39
CA ASP A 31 -4.04 -7.04 -6.48
C ASP A 31 -4.15 -7.71 -5.10
N TRP A 32 -4.99 -8.73 -5.03
CA TRP A 32 -5.29 -9.39 -3.77
C TRP A 32 -4.05 -9.99 -3.12
N GLU A 33 -3.20 -10.67 -3.90
CA GLU A 33 -1.99 -11.29 -3.36
C GLU A 33 -1.02 -10.25 -2.82
N ALA A 34 -0.88 -9.13 -3.52
CA ALA A 34 -0.04 -8.03 -3.04
C ALA A 34 -0.56 -7.48 -1.72
N MET A 35 -1.88 -7.31 -1.61
CA MET A 35 -2.48 -6.82 -0.37
C MET A 35 -2.24 -7.80 0.78
N GLU A 36 -2.34 -9.09 0.55
CA GLU A 36 -2.06 -10.08 1.58
C GLU A 36 -0.60 -10.05 2.03
N ARG A 37 0.33 -9.90 1.09
CA ARG A 37 1.75 -9.80 1.44
C ARG A 37 2.05 -8.55 2.26
N LEU A 38 1.43 -7.42 1.91
CA LEU A 38 1.60 -6.19 2.68
C LEU A 38 1.06 -6.34 4.11
N HIS A 39 -0.06 -7.03 4.25
CA HIS A 39 -0.59 -7.33 5.57
C HIS A 39 0.37 -8.23 6.37
N ALA A 40 0.90 -9.27 5.74
CA ALA A 40 1.84 -10.18 6.40
C ALA A 40 3.10 -9.46 6.87
N ARG A 41 3.48 -8.39 6.19
CA ARG A 41 4.65 -7.58 6.57
C ARG A 41 4.33 -6.51 7.60
N GLY A 42 3.07 -6.37 7.98
CA GLY A 42 2.68 -5.41 9.00
C GLY A 42 2.48 -3.99 8.51
N TYR A 43 2.24 -3.79 7.22
CA TYR A 43 2.07 -2.45 6.65
C TYR A 43 0.62 -2.02 6.56
N ILE A 44 -0.30 -2.95 6.49
CA ILE A 44 -1.73 -2.65 6.39
C ILE A 44 -2.54 -3.61 7.28
N SER A 45 -3.77 -3.22 7.57
CA SER A 45 -4.72 -4.08 8.26
C SER A 45 -5.14 -5.24 7.35
N ASP A 46 -5.84 -6.22 7.92
CA ASP A 46 -6.24 -7.41 7.19
C ASP A 46 -7.17 -7.05 6.02
N PRO A 47 -6.76 -7.29 4.76
CA PRO A 47 -7.60 -6.99 3.61
C PRO A 47 -8.83 -7.90 3.51
N LYS A 48 -8.86 -9.00 4.25
CA LYS A 48 -10.02 -9.89 4.28
C LYS A 48 -11.18 -9.37 5.13
N SER A 49 -10.98 -8.26 5.83
CA SER A 49 -12.04 -7.67 6.62
C SER A 49 -13.19 -7.22 5.71
N LYS A 50 -14.38 -7.06 6.30
CA LYS A 50 -15.55 -6.62 5.56
C LYS A 50 -15.48 -5.17 5.11
N ALA A 51 -14.56 -4.40 5.66
CA ALA A 51 -14.40 -3.00 5.29
C ALA A 51 -13.89 -2.88 3.86
N LYS A 52 -14.34 -1.86 3.16
CA LYS A 52 -13.92 -1.61 1.77
C LYS A 52 -12.53 -0.99 1.67
N SER A 53 -11.97 -0.61 2.79
CA SER A 53 -10.64 0.01 2.85
C SER A 53 -9.78 -0.71 3.87
N VAL A 54 -8.47 -0.50 3.78
CA VAL A 54 -7.54 -0.98 4.78
C VAL A 54 -6.99 0.22 5.53
N VAL A 55 -6.48 -0.03 6.74
CA VAL A 55 -5.78 0.99 7.52
C VAL A 55 -4.29 0.75 7.34
N LEU A 56 -3.56 1.81 7.01
CA LEU A 56 -2.10 1.74 6.99
C LEU A 56 -1.61 1.76 8.44
N THR A 57 -0.70 0.85 8.76
CA THR A 57 -0.02 0.92 10.05
C THR A 57 0.91 2.14 10.04
N GLU A 58 1.42 2.53 11.20
CA GLU A 58 2.36 3.65 11.28
C GLU A 58 3.57 3.41 10.35
N GLU A 59 4.12 2.20 10.38
CA GLU A 59 5.22 1.83 9.50
C GLU A 59 4.81 1.81 8.04
N GLY A 60 3.62 1.27 7.76
CA GLY A 60 3.09 1.24 6.40
C GLY A 60 2.88 2.63 5.83
N GLU A 61 2.36 3.54 6.64
CA GLU A 61 2.16 4.93 6.20
C GLU A 61 3.49 5.60 5.88
N ARG A 62 4.47 5.44 6.75
CA ARG A 62 5.80 6.01 6.53
C ARG A 62 6.44 5.48 5.26
N LEU A 63 6.41 4.16 5.09
CA LEU A 63 7.01 3.52 3.92
C LEU A 63 6.26 3.85 2.65
N SER A 64 4.93 3.89 2.71
CA SER A 64 4.09 4.28 1.58
C SER A 64 4.48 5.66 1.06
N ARG A 65 4.63 6.61 1.96
CA ARG A 65 5.02 7.98 1.61
C ARG A 65 6.42 8.02 0.99
N GLU A 66 7.37 7.29 1.58
CA GLU A 66 8.72 7.24 1.04
C GLU A 66 8.76 6.63 -0.36
N LEU A 67 8.05 5.53 -0.55
CA LEU A 67 8.01 4.85 -1.83
C LEU A 67 7.30 5.69 -2.88
N PHE A 68 6.22 6.37 -2.50
CA PHE A 68 5.53 7.26 -3.43
C PHE A 68 6.45 8.39 -3.90
N ALA A 69 7.17 9.01 -2.98
CA ALA A 69 8.11 10.07 -3.32
C ALA A 69 9.24 9.56 -4.22
N ARG A 70 9.74 8.36 -3.93
CA ARG A 70 10.83 7.76 -4.71
C ARG A 70 10.42 7.46 -6.14
N HIS A 71 9.23 6.86 -6.32
CA HIS A 71 8.81 6.37 -7.63
C HIS A 71 8.05 7.41 -8.45
N PHE A 72 7.35 8.31 -7.80
CA PHE A 72 6.43 9.23 -8.49
C PHE A 72 6.71 10.70 -8.19
N GLY A 73 7.60 11.00 -7.28
CA GLY A 73 7.93 12.39 -6.96
C GLY A 73 8.62 13.08 -8.13
N ARG A 74 8.25 14.34 -8.38
CA ARG A 74 8.88 15.13 -9.41
C ARG A 74 9.90 16.06 -8.78
N LYS A 75 11.09 16.09 -9.37
CA LYS A 75 12.08 17.10 -9.00
C LYS A 75 11.67 18.38 -9.70
N GLY A 76 11.36 19.35 -8.91
CA GLY A 76 10.90 20.59 -9.53
C GLY A 76 11.53 21.80 -8.95
#